data_7808622aef32baf1b8cbe4f8e429651f
#
_entry.id   7808622aef32baf1b8cbe4f8e429651f
#
_cell.length_a   1.000
_cell.length_b   1.000
_cell.length_c   1.000
_cell.angle_alpha   90.00
_cell.angle_beta   90.00
_cell.angle_gamma   90.00
#
_symmetry.space_group_name_H-M   'P 1'
#
loop_
_entity.id
_entity.type
_entity.pdbx_description
1 polymer ?
#
loop_
_entity_poly.entity_id
_entity_poly.type
_entity_poly.pdbx_seq_one_letter_code
_entity_poly.pdbx_strand_id
1 'polypeptide(L)'
;MSNRPAPSVSIQHLKKSFTGHQQQPLTVLDDINLDIQEGEFISIVGSSGCGKSTLLRLLVGLERQFEGKILIENEPILGTSLERGIVFQDHRLFPWLSVYENVRVALHQKNLSREEEDQLINEHLELVKLTKFKDAYPSQLSGGMNQRVAIARSLVNRPKILLLDEPFGALDALTRQNLQDELQRIWQSEKITMIIVTHDVDEAVFLGDRVVVMQPHPGRIKRIVSVPVEHPRKREDIRLTNIKNDILLDFTDPLKHPVLELQPTHFSDYRFSW
;
A
#
# COMPACT_ATOMS: atom_id res chain seq x y z
N MET A 1 -11.66 28.01 13.98
CA MET A 1 -11.82 27.11 12.80
C MET A 1 -10.42 26.66 12.41
N SER A 2 -10.13 25.38 12.49
CA SER A 2 -8.78 24.84 12.21
C SER A 2 -8.48 25.01 10.72
N ASN A 3 -7.43 25.78 10.42
CA ASN A 3 -6.94 26.02 9.05
C ASN A 3 -6.11 24.81 8.60
N ARG A 4 -6.73 23.60 8.54
CA ARG A 4 -6.08 22.43 7.93
C ARG A 4 -6.13 22.61 6.42
N PRO A 5 -5.02 22.35 5.71
CA PRO A 5 -5.05 22.33 4.24
C PRO A 5 -6.09 21.30 3.76
N ALA A 6 -6.67 21.56 2.59
CA ALA A 6 -7.62 20.61 1.99
C ALA A 6 -6.91 19.28 1.75
N PRO A 7 -7.58 18.13 2.02
CA PRO A 7 -6.97 16.83 1.80
C PRO A 7 -6.77 16.56 0.30
N SER A 8 -5.66 15.89 -0.03
CA SER A 8 -5.40 15.43 -1.41
C SER A 8 -6.40 14.35 -1.84
N VAL A 9 -6.82 13.49 -0.90
CA VAL A 9 -7.88 12.49 -1.11
C VAL A 9 -8.89 12.61 0.01
N SER A 10 -10.18 12.73 -0.33
CA SER A 10 -11.29 12.71 0.63
C SER A 10 -12.30 11.64 0.26
N ILE A 11 -12.55 10.72 1.17
CA ILE A 11 -13.55 9.67 1.04
C ILE A 11 -14.64 9.94 2.07
N GLN A 12 -15.91 10.06 1.59
CA GLN A 12 -17.03 10.45 2.42
C GLN A 12 -18.19 9.46 2.24
N HIS A 13 -18.57 8.79 3.34
CA HIS A 13 -19.67 7.83 3.40
C HIS A 13 -19.65 6.80 2.26
N LEU A 14 -18.43 6.33 1.91
CA LEU A 14 -18.26 5.42 0.79
C LEU A 14 -18.85 4.05 1.13
N LYS A 15 -19.78 3.60 0.25
CA LYS A 15 -20.34 2.26 0.31
C LYS A 15 -20.25 1.59 -1.05
N LYS A 16 -19.83 0.32 -1.03
CA LYS A 16 -19.73 -0.51 -2.23
C LYS A 16 -20.41 -1.86 -2.01
N SER A 17 -21.35 -2.16 -2.90
CA SER A 17 -21.97 -3.49 -2.97
C SER A 17 -21.78 -4.09 -4.36
N PHE A 18 -21.71 -5.41 -4.42
CA PHE A 18 -21.72 -6.19 -5.66
C PHE A 18 -22.98 -7.05 -5.71
N THR A 19 -23.44 -7.39 -6.90
CA THR A 19 -24.50 -8.38 -7.09
C THR A 19 -23.92 -9.77 -6.80
N GLY A 20 -24.29 -10.38 -5.70
CA GLY A 20 -23.87 -11.70 -5.28
C GLY A 20 -24.62 -12.82 -6.01
N HIS A 21 -24.30 -14.07 -5.65
CA HIS A 21 -25.09 -15.24 -6.08
C HIS A 21 -26.55 -15.05 -5.65
N GLN A 22 -27.49 -15.45 -6.51
CA GLN A 22 -28.95 -15.30 -6.32
C GLN A 22 -29.47 -13.84 -6.34
N GLN A 23 -28.73 -12.90 -6.98
CA GLN A 23 -29.09 -11.47 -7.10
C GLN A 23 -29.21 -10.72 -5.76
N GLN A 24 -28.71 -11.28 -4.66
CA GLN A 24 -28.66 -10.57 -3.38
C GLN A 24 -27.45 -9.62 -3.35
N PRO A 25 -27.61 -8.36 -2.92
CA PRO A 25 -26.49 -7.43 -2.81
C PRO A 25 -25.53 -7.87 -1.70
N LEU A 26 -24.26 -8.03 -2.04
CA LEU A 26 -23.18 -8.25 -1.09
C LEU A 26 -22.47 -6.92 -0.82
N THR A 27 -22.68 -6.32 0.33
CA THR A 27 -21.97 -5.11 0.75
C THR A 27 -20.54 -5.47 1.13
N VAL A 28 -19.56 -4.94 0.38
CA VAL A 28 -18.12 -5.16 0.59
C VAL A 28 -17.51 -4.03 1.41
N LEU A 29 -17.89 -2.78 1.15
CA LEU A 29 -17.48 -1.62 1.94
C LEU A 29 -18.72 -0.89 2.44
N ASP A 30 -18.67 -0.39 3.67
CA ASP A 30 -19.80 0.31 4.30
C ASP A 30 -19.28 1.45 5.16
N ASP A 31 -19.76 2.67 4.85
CA ASP A 31 -19.46 3.92 5.55
C ASP A 31 -17.95 4.20 5.75
N ILE A 32 -17.16 4.09 4.69
CA ILE A 32 -15.74 4.46 4.74
C ILE A 32 -15.62 5.98 4.68
N ASN A 33 -14.97 6.55 5.70
CA ASN A 33 -14.66 7.97 5.82
C ASN A 33 -13.17 8.14 6.08
N LEU A 34 -12.42 8.78 5.15
CA LEU A 34 -10.96 8.92 5.26
C LEU A 34 -10.50 10.15 4.46
N ASP A 35 -9.76 11.03 5.14
CA ASP A 35 -9.03 12.13 4.51
C ASP A 35 -7.54 11.84 4.55
N ILE A 36 -6.86 12.05 3.40
CA ILE A 36 -5.41 11.83 3.23
C ILE A 36 -4.79 13.14 2.77
N GLN A 37 -3.72 13.56 3.42
CA GLN A 37 -3.03 14.81 3.09
C GLN A 37 -2.08 14.60 1.89
N GLU A 38 -1.75 15.70 1.21
CA GLU A 38 -0.75 15.67 0.15
C GLU A 38 0.62 15.20 0.69
N GLY A 39 1.27 14.30 -0.04
CA GLY A 39 2.57 13.75 0.35
C GLY A 39 2.53 12.76 1.52
N GLU A 40 1.36 12.44 2.07
CA GLU A 40 1.21 11.49 3.16
C GLU A 40 1.38 10.03 2.68
N PHE A 41 2.01 9.20 3.50
CA PHE A 41 2.06 7.75 3.29
C PHE A 41 1.02 7.07 4.19
N ILE A 42 -0.06 6.57 3.60
CA ILE A 42 -1.12 5.83 4.30
C ILE A 42 -0.95 4.33 4.09
N SER A 43 -0.97 3.58 5.19
CA SER A 43 -1.05 2.12 5.15
C SER A 43 -2.43 1.64 5.57
N ILE A 44 -3.04 0.74 4.80
CA ILE A 44 -4.35 0.14 5.08
C ILE A 44 -4.15 -1.34 5.39
N VAL A 45 -4.46 -1.74 6.62
CA VAL A 45 -4.35 -3.14 7.07
C VAL A 45 -5.71 -3.74 7.40
N GLY A 46 -5.82 -5.05 7.27
CA GLY A 46 -7.04 -5.78 7.61
C GLY A 46 -6.95 -7.22 7.15
N SER A 47 -7.82 -8.06 7.68
CA SER A 47 -7.92 -9.48 7.29
C SER A 47 -8.28 -9.63 5.80
N SER A 48 -8.01 -10.80 5.23
CA SER A 48 -8.42 -11.10 3.87
C SER A 48 -9.93 -10.93 3.70
N GLY A 49 -10.37 -10.34 2.58
CA GLY A 49 -11.79 -10.11 2.30
C GLY A 49 -12.41 -8.88 2.97
N CYS A 50 -11.68 -8.05 3.73
CA CYS A 50 -12.25 -6.83 4.32
C CYS A 50 -12.41 -5.65 3.33
N GLY A 51 -12.16 -5.85 2.04
CA GLY A 51 -12.42 -4.84 1.00
C GLY A 51 -11.25 -3.93 0.62
N LYS A 52 -10.02 -4.17 1.10
CA LYS A 52 -8.82 -3.34 0.83
C LYS A 52 -8.56 -3.11 -0.67
N SER A 53 -8.43 -4.21 -1.43
CA SER A 53 -8.22 -4.11 -2.89
C SER A 53 -9.41 -3.50 -3.63
N THR A 54 -10.64 -3.67 -3.11
CA THR A 54 -11.83 -2.99 -3.63
C THR A 54 -11.72 -1.49 -3.43
N LEU A 55 -11.28 -1.04 -2.25
CA LEU A 55 -11.05 0.38 -1.97
C LEU A 55 -9.99 0.97 -2.91
N LEU A 56 -8.86 0.26 -3.14
CA LEU A 56 -7.85 0.71 -4.11
C LEU A 56 -8.39 0.80 -5.53
N ARG A 57 -9.22 -0.16 -5.98
CA ARG A 57 -9.83 -0.13 -7.31
C ARG A 57 -10.79 1.05 -7.49
N LEU A 58 -11.49 1.42 -6.44
CA LEU A 58 -12.33 2.63 -6.42
C LEU A 58 -11.45 3.88 -6.51
N LEU A 59 -10.39 3.98 -5.71
CA LEU A 59 -9.47 5.14 -5.71
C LEU A 59 -8.74 5.34 -7.03
N VAL A 60 -8.35 4.27 -7.72
CA VAL A 60 -7.73 4.40 -9.05
C VAL A 60 -8.77 4.65 -10.16
N GLY A 61 -10.07 4.44 -9.88
CA GLY A 61 -11.16 4.65 -10.83
C GLY A 61 -11.45 3.47 -11.75
N LEU A 62 -10.98 2.26 -11.43
CA LEU A 62 -11.31 1.02 -12.13
C LEU A 62 -12.73 0.53 -11.80
N GLU A 63 -13.19 0.81 -10.58
CA GLU A 63 -14.57 0.62 -10.15
C GLU A 63 -15.26 1.97 -10.07
N ARG A 64 -16.49 2.08 -10.61
CA ARG A 64 -17.22 3.35 -10.71
C ARG A 64 -18.57 3.35 -10.00
N GLN A 65 -19.10 2.17 -9.69
CA GLN A 65 -20.41 2.04 -9.04
C GLN A 65 -20.23 1.98 -7.53
N PHE A 66 -20.54 3.06 -6.83
CA PHE A 66 -20.51 3.18 -5.37
C PHE A 66 -21.48 4.26 -4.91
N GLU A 67 -21.82 4.24 -3.64
CA GLU A 67 -22.52 5.32 -2.94
C GLU A 67 -21.54 6.15 -2.12
N GLY A 68 -21.87 7.40 -1.84
CA GLY A 68 -20.98 8.34 -1.16
C GLY A 68 -20.15 9.17 -2.14
N LYS A 69 -18.98 9.66 -1.69
CA LYS A 69 -18.09 10.51 -2.50
C LYS A 69 -16.65 10.09 -2.34
N ILE A 70 -15.91 10.14 -3.43
CA ILE A 70 -14.45 10.09 -3.46
C ILE A 70 -13.98 11.30 -4.24
N LEU A 71 -13.23 12.18 -3.57
CA LEU A 71 -12.67 13.39 -4.15
C LEU A 71 -11.15 13.27 -4.16
N ILE A 72 -10.53 13.70 -5.25
CA ILE A 72 -9.08 13.90 -5.35
C ILE A 72 -8.85 15.35 -5.70
N GLU A 73 -8.12 16.09 -4.86
CA GLU A 73 -7.95 17.54 -4.98
C GLU A 73 -9.31 18.29 -5.12
N ASN A 74 -10.30 17.86 -4.34
CA ASN A 74 -11.68 18.32 -4.36
C ASN A 74 -12.49 18.01 -5.65
N GLU A 75 -11.92 17.25 -6.59
CA GLU A 75 -12.60 16.82 -7.81
C GLU A 75 -13.09 15.37 -7.70
N PRO A 76 -14.33 15.05 -8.09
CA PRO A 76 -14.86 13.70 -8.02
C PRO A 76 -14.15 12.76 -9.01
N ILE A 77 -13.95 11.52 -8.60
CA ILE A 77 -13.38 10.48 -9.46
C ILE A 77 -14.42 10.08 -10.52
N LEU A 78 -14.09 10.30 -11.80
CA LEU A 78 -14.91 9.91 -12.95
C LEU A 78 -14.42 8.63 -13.63
N GLY A 79 -13.21 8.18 -13.34
CA GLY A 79 -12.56 7.01 -13.95
C GLY A 79 -11.07 6.99 -13.71
N THR A 80 -10.33 6.23 -14.51
CA THR A 80 -8.85 6.19 -14.44
C THR A 80 -8.23 7.49 -14.93
N SER A 81 -7.06 7.85 -14.38
CA SER A 81 -6.29 9.05 -14.76
C SER A 81 -4.79 8.75 -14.67
N LEU A 82 -3.97 9.46 -15.47
CA LEU A 82 -2.51 9.38 -15.37
C LEU A 82 -1.96 10.00 -14.08
N GLU A 83 -2.76 10.79 -13.37
CA GLU A 83 -2.39 11.34 -12.05
C GLU A 83 -2.42 10.31 -10.93
N ARG A 84 -2.88 9.09 -11.20
CA ARG A 84 -2.98 7.99 -10.25
C ARG A 84 -2.28 6.75 -10.77
N GLY A 85 -1.12 6.45 -10.19
CA GLY A 85 -0.39 5.21 -10.44
C GLY A 85 -0.93 4.07 -9.59
N ILE A 86 -0.88 2.84 -10.12
CA ILE A 86 -1.19 1.64 -9.35
C ILE A 86 -0.17 0.54 -9.62
N VAL A 87 0.30 -0.08 -8.53
CA VAL A 87 1.13 -1.28 -8.53
C VAL A 87 0.29 -2.41 -7.95
N PHE A 88 0.07 -3.45 -8.74
CA PHE A 88 -0.70 -4.62 -8.31
C PHE A 88 0.19 -5.65 -7.62
N GLN A 89 -0.41 -6.56 -6.87
CA GLN A 89 0.25 -7.70 -6.25
C GLN A 89 1.00 -8.55 -7.28
N ASP A 90 0.35 -8.88 -8.42
CA ASP A 90 1.02 -9.39 -9.60
C ASP A 90 1.62 -8.20 -10.37
N HIS A 91 2.88 -8.26 -10.74
CA HIS A 91 3.59 -7.14 -11.38
C HIS A 91 2.93 -6.68 -12.69
N ARG A 92 2.15 -7.55 -13.35
CA ARG A 92 1.42 -7.30 -14.60
C ARG A 92 2.31 -6.68 -15.67
N LEU A 93 3.56 -7.14 -15.74
CA LEU A 93 4.46 -6.76 -16.81
C LEU A 93 4.09 -7.50 -18.09
N PHE A 94 4.32 -6.85 -19.22
CA PHE A 94 4.20 -7.48 -20.52
C PHE A 94 5.41 -8.39 -20.74
N PRO A 95 5.24 -9.74 -20.77
CA PRO A 95 6.38 -10.66 -20.77
C PRO A 95 7.20 -10.64 -22.06
N TRP A 96 6.64 -10.10 -23.13
CA TRP A 96 7.27 -9.93 -24.45
C TRP A 96 7.95 -8.57 -24.65
N LEU A 97 7.87 -7.65 -23.67
CA LEU A 97 8.51 -6.36 -23.69
C LEU A 97 9.70 -6.37 -22.72
N SER A 98 10.77 -5.66 -23.08
CA SER A 98 11.90 -5.42 -22.20
C SER A 98 11.49 -4.55 -21.00
N VAL A 99 12.37 -4.40 -20.02
CA VAL A 99 12.20 -3.49 -18.87
C VAL A 99 11.93 -2.06 -19.34
N TYR A 100 12.75 -1.56 -20.28
CA TYR A 100 12.60 -0.25 -20.88
C TYR A 100 11.22 -0.08 -21.53
N GLU A 101 10.82 -1.03 -22.38
CA GLU A 101 9.55 -0.99 -23.09
C GLU A 101 8.34 -1.11 -22.14
N ASN A 102 8.45 -1.91 -21.05
CA ASN A 102 7.41 -1.98 -20.02
C ASN A 102 7.18 -0.63 -19.34
N VAL A 103 8.23 0.15 -19.09
CA VAL A 103 8.09 1.51 -18.55
C VAL A 103 7.54 2.46 -19.61
N ARG A 104 8.03 2.36 -20.86
CA ARG A 104 7.64 3.19 -21.98
C ARG A 104 6.14 3.13 -22.29
N VAL A 105 5.51 1.96 -22.15
CA VAL A 105 4.05 1.79 -22.41
C VAL A 105 3.21 2.79 -21.60
N ALA A 106 3.63 3.16 -20.40
CA ALA A 106 2.90 4.11 -19.57
C ALA A 106 2.90 5.54 -20.15
N LEU A 107 3.87 5.90 -21.01
CA LEU A 107 3.99 7.20 -21.64
C LEU A 107 3.18 7.33 -22.94
N HIS A 108 2.56 6.25 -23.43
CA HIS A 108 1.91 6.20 -24.74
C HIS A 108 0.83 7.30 -24.98
N GLN A 109 0.22 7.79 -23.92
CA GLN A 109 -0.79 8.85 -24.00
C GLN A 109 -0.20 10.27 -23.91
N LYS A 110 1.11 10.40 -23.70
CA LYS A 110 1.81 11.69 -23.65
C LYS A 110 2.41 11.99 -25.04
N ASN A 111 2.22 13.20 -25.53
CA ASN A 111 2.88 13.68 -26.73
C ASN A 111 4.30 14.15 -26.39
N LEU A 112 5.22 13.22 -26.17
CA LEU A 112 6.62 13.46 -25.87
C LEU A 112 7.47 13.17 -27.11
N SER A 113 8.58 13.90 -27.28
CA SER A 113 9.63 13.52 -28.20
C SER A 113 10.31 12.24 -27.71
N ARG A 114 11.03 11.57 -28.59
CA ARG A 114 11.77 10.35 -28.23
C ARG A 114 12.85 10.62 -27.18
N GLU A 115 13.51 11.76 -27.27
CA GLU A 115 14.51 12.21 -26.33
C GLU A 115 13.91 12.43 -24.92
N GLU A 116 12.72 13.02 -24.84
CA GLU A 116 12.00 13.23 -23.57
C GLU A 116 11.52 11.90 -22.97
N GLU A 117 11.00 10.96 -23.80
CA GLU A 117 10.67 9.61 -23.35
C GLU A 117 11.90 8.88 -22.78
N ASP A 118 13.01 8.89 -23.53
CA ASP A 118 14.25 8.23 -23.15
C ASP A 118 14.81 8.79 -21.83
N GLN A 119 14.76 10.10 -21.66
CA GLN A 119 15.18 10.76 -20.43
C GLN A 119 14.32 10.32 -19.23
N LEU A 120 13.00 10.42 -19.35
CA LEU A 120 12.08 10.04 -18.29
C LEU A 120 12.22 8.57 -17.90
N ILE A 121 12.31 7.68 -18.88
CA ILE A 121 12.46 6.24 -18.62
C ILE A 121 13.77 5.96 -17.89
N ASN A 122 14.90 6.50 -18.36
CA ASN A 122 16.20 6.30 -17.73
C ASN A 122 16.24 6.86 -16.30
N GLU A 123 15.66 8.04 -16.05
CA GLU A 123 15.50 8.63 -14.71
C GLU A 123 14.79 7.66 -13.75
N HIS A 124 13.65 7.08 -14.18
CA HIS A 124 12.89 6.17 -13.33
C HIS A 124 13.52 4.78 -13.21
N LEU A 125 14.24 4.32 -14.21
CA LEU A 125 15.05 3.09 -14.10
C LEU A 125 16.25 3.28 -13.15
N GLU A 126 16.85 4.46 -13.09
CA GLU A 126 17.87 4.79 -12.10
C GLU A 126 17.28 4.85 -10.70
N LEU A 127 16.12 5.51 -10.53
CA LEU A 127 15.39 5.60 -9.25
C LEU A 127 15.17 4.23 -8.62
N VAL A 128 14.81 3.22 -9.43
CA VAL A 128 14.59 1.83 -8.97
C VAL A 128 15.82 0.94 -9.14
N LYS A 129 17.00 1.49 -9.49
CA LYS A 129 18.30 0.78 -9.66
C LYS A 129 18.28 -0.35 -10.70
N LEU A 130 17.57 -0.15 -11.80
CA LEU A 130 17.45 -1.13 -12.89
C LEU A 130 18.07 -0.69 -14.21
N THR A 131 18.86 0.39 -14.27
CA THR A 131 19.48 0.93 -15.48
C THR A 131 20.28 -0.14 -16.26
N LYS A 132 21.00 -1.03 -15.56
CA LYS A 132 21.78 -2.10 -16.18
C LYS A 132 20.94 -3.23 -16.78
N PHE A 133 19.67 -3.29 -16.43
CA PHE A 133 18.73 -4.34 -16.85
C PHE A 133 17.67 -3.83 -17.83
N LYS A 134 17.86 -2.64 -18.41
CA LYS A 134 16.87 -1.99 -19.28
C LYS A 134 16.42 -2.84 -20.47
N ASP A 135 17.35 -3.65 -21.01
CA ASP A 135 17.12 -4.50 -22.18
C ASP A 135 16.68 -5.94 -21.80
N ALA A 136 16.65 -6.28 -20.50
CA ALA A 136 16.21 -7.59 -20.03
C ALA A 136 14.69 -7.75 -20.12
N TYR A 137 14.23 -8.99 -20.27
CA TYR A 137 12.80 -9.35 -20.23
C TYR A 137 12.36 -9.76 -18.82
N PRO A 138 11.07 -9.65 -18.47
CA PRO A 138 10.56 -10.03 -17.15
C PRO A 138 10.97 -11.44 -16.69
N SER A 139 11.04 -12.41 -17.61
CA SER A 139 11.47 -13.79 -17.32
C SER A 139 12.93 -13.94 -16.89
N GLN A 140 13.76 -12.93 -17.13
CA GLN A 140 15.19 -12.88 -16.78
C GLN A 140 15.44 -12.16 -15.44
N LEU A 141 14.37 -11.66 -14.80
CA LEU A 141 14.44 -10.86 -13.58
C LEU A 141 13.98 -11.67 -12.35
N SER A 142 14.50 -11.32 -11.19
CA SER A 142 13.92 -11.80 -9.92
C SER A 142 12.55 -11.16 -9.65
N GLY A 143 11.76 -11.75 -8.75
CA GLY A 143 10.46 -11.19 -8.35
C GLY A 143 10.57 -9.74 -7.85
N GLY A 144 11.58 -9.43 -7.03
CA GLY A 144 11.83 -8.07 -6.56
C GLY A 144 12.24 -7.10 -7.68
N MET A 145 12.97 -7.56 -8.69
CA MET A 145 13.29 -6.73 -9.86
C MET A 145 12.04 -6.45 -10.70
N ASN A 146 11.19 -7.45 -10.90
CA ASN A 146 9.91 -7.28 -11.59
C ASN A 146 9.00 -6.27 -10.85
N GLN A 147 8.99 -6.31 -9.52
CA GLN A 147 8.24 -5.33 -8.72
C GLN A 147 8.79 -3.91 -8.90
N ARG A 148 10.11 -3.73 -8.94
CA ARG A 148 10.75 -2.44 -9.22
C ARG A 148 10.38 -1.90 -10.61
N VAL A 149 10.32 -2.76 -11.63
CA VAL A 149 9.84 -2.35 -12.98
C VAL A 149 8.39 -1.87 -12.90
N ALA A 150 7.51 -2.57 -12.17
CA ALA A 150 6.12 -2.16 -12.00
C ALA A 150 6.00 -0.80 -11.26
N ILE A 151 6.86 -0.56 -10.27
CA ILE A 151 6.94 0.74 -9.58
C ILE A 151 7.41 1.83 -10.55
N ALA A 152 8.52 1.62 -11.29
CA ALA A 152 9.02 2.59 -12.27
C ALA A 152 7.96 2.92 -13.32
N ARG A 153 7.27 1.91 -13.87
CA ARG A 153 6.17 2.08 -14.83
C ARG A 153 5.03 2.92 -14.26
N SER A 154 4.73 2.76 -12.98
CA SER A 154 3.65 3.51 -12.33
C SER A 154 4.05 4.95 -11.99
N LEU A 155 5.34 5.21 -11.80
CA LEU A 155 5.89 6.52 -11.44
C LEU A 155 6.25 7.39 -12.66
N VAL A 156 6.56 6.79 -13.82
CA VAL A 156 7.11 7.52 -14.99
C VAL A 156 6.19 8.64 -15.49
N ASN A 157 4.88 8.55 -15.21
CA ASN A 157 3.91 9.61 -15.49
C ASN A 157 3.92 10.74 -14.46
N ARG A 158 4.74 10.65 -13.40
CA ARG A 158 4.76 11.56 -12.25
C ARG A 158 3.36 11.74 -11.66
N PRO A 159 2.70 10.65 -11.21
CA PRO A 159 1.36 10.73 -10.65
C PRO A 159 1.38 11.49 -9.33
N LYS A 160 0.24 12.08 -8.95
CA LYS A 160 0.04 12.73 -7.65
C LYS A 160 -0.16 11.69 -6.53
N ILE A 161 -0.71 10.53 -6.90
CA ILE A 161 -1.03 9.46 -5.97
C ILE A 161 -0.50 8.13 -6.51
N LEU A 162 0.23 7.38 -5.69
CA LEU A 162 0.64 6.00 -5.96
C LEU A 162 -0.09 5.04 -5.03
N LEU A 163 -0.81 4.11 -5.64
CA LEU A 163 -1.56 3.05 -4.98
C LEU A 163 -0.78 1.73 -5.09
N LEU A 164 -0.65 0.98 -4.00
CA LEU A 164 0.13 -0.26 -3.93
C LEU A 164 -0.73 -1.37 -3.30
N ASP A 165 -1.08 -2.38 -4.10
CA ASP A 165 -1.91 -3.51 -3.66
C ASP A 165 -1.03 -4.72 -3.31
N GLU A 166 -0.76 -4.94 -2.03
CA GLU A 166 0.10 -6.02 -1.48
C GLU A 166 1.45 -6.18 -2.23
N PRO A 167 2.25 -5.08 -2.41
CA PRO A 167 3.37 -5.07 -3.34
C PRO A 167 4.54 -5.97 -2.93
N PHE A 168 4.53 -6.54 -1.73
CA PHE A 168 5.63 -7.35 -1.19
C PHE A 168 5.23 -8.80 -0.90
N GLY A 169 3.96 -9.19 -1.13
CA GLY A 169 3.41 -10.47 -0.70
C GLY A 169 4.10 -11.70 -1.29
N ALA A 170 4.65 -11.61 -2.51
CA ALA A 170 5.30 -12.71 -3.21
C ALA A 170 6.85 -12.74 -3.04
N LEU A 171 7.42 -11.86 -2.20
CA LEU A 171 8.87 -11.71 -2.04
C LEU A 171 9.40 -12.45 -0.82
N ASP A 172 10.63 -12.97 -0.92
CA ASP A 172 11.39 -13.45 0.24
C ASP A 172 11.68 -12.31 1.23
N ALA A 173 11.99 -12.65 2.48
CA ALA A 173 12.13 -11.70 3.57
C ALA A 173 13.19 -10.61 3.32
N LEU A 174 14.35 -10.98 2.77
CA LEU A 174 15.45 -10.04 2.54
C LEU A 174 15.14 -9.09 1.38
N THR A 175 14.62 -9.63 0.28
CA THR A 175 14.19 -8.83 -0.90
C THR A 175 13.06 -7.88 -0.51
N ARG A 176 12.11 -8.33 0.31
CA ARG A 176 11.01 -7.52 0.85
C ARG A 176 11.54 -6.34 1.66
N GLN A 177 12.43 -6.57 2.62
CA GLN A 177 13.04 -5.51 3.43
C GLN A 177 13.75 -4.46 2.57
N ASN A 178 14.58 -4.91 1.63
CA ASN A 178 15.31 -4.02 0.73
C ASN A 178 14.36 -3.16 -0.12
N LEU A 179 13.24 -3.74 -0.59
CA LEU A 179 12.28 -3.01 -1.42
C LEU A 179 11.45 -2.02 -0.59
N GLN A 180 11.13 -2.35 0.66
CA GLN A 180 10.46 -1.44 1.59
C GLN A 180 11.36 -0.22 1.91
N ASP A 181 12.65 -0.44 2.16
CA ASP A 181 13.61 0.64 2.39
C ASP A 181 13.78 1.53 1.15
N GLU A 182 13.71 0.94 -0.04
CA GLU A 182 13.76 1.66 -1.29
C GLU A 182 12.47 2.46 -1.53
N LEU A 183 11.31 1.90 -1.22
CA LEU A 183 10.03 2.58 -1.33
C LEU A 183 9.95 3.81 -0.42
N GLN A 184 10.48 3.74 0.81
CA GLN A 184 10.60 4.93 1.68
C GLN A 184 11.44 6.03 1.00
N ARG A 185 12.60 5.66 0.40
CA ARG A 185 13.47 6.62 -0.30
C ARG A 185 12.78 7.26 -1.49
N ILE A 186 12.09 6.45 -2.30
CA ILE A 186 11.30 6.92 -3.44
C ILE A 186 10.23 7.90 -2.97
N TRP A 187 9.45 7.54 -1.93
CA TRP A 187 8.44 8.42 -1.37
C TRP A 187 9.00 9.76 -0.90
N GLN A 188 10.14 9.76 -0.19
CA GLN A 188 10.79 10.98 0.28
C GLN A 188 11.31 11.87 -0.85
N SER A 189 11.84 11.27 -1.95
CA SER A 189 12.36 12.01 -3.10
C SER A 189 11.25 12.59 -3.97
N GLU A 190 10.23 11.80 -4.25
CA GLU A 190 9.15 12.18 -5.16
C GLU A 190 8.06 13.04 -4.49
N LYS A 191 7.97 13.02 -3.15
CA LYS A 191 6.97 13.75 -2.35
C LYS A 191 5.52 13.51 -2.80
N ILE A 192 5.24 12.31 -3.26
CA ILE A 192 3.91 11.93 -3.76
C ILE A 192 3.08 11.31 -2.64
N THR A 193 1.77 11.42 -2.71
CA THR A 193 0.87 10.72 -1.78
C THR A 193 0.91 9.22 -2.08
N MET A 194 1.21 8.38 -1.07
CA MET A 194 1.23 6.92 -1.23
C MET A 194 0.17 6.25 -0.36
N ILE A 195 -0.51 5.26 -0.95
CA ILE A 195 -1.50 4.44 -0.25
C ILE A 195 -1.13 2.97 -0.49
N ILE A 196 -0.72 2.28 0.57
CA ILE A 196 -0.43 0.84 0.50
C ILE A 196 -1.52 0.04 1.20
N VAL A 197 -1.91 -1.04 0.56
CA VAL A 197 -2.74 -2.09 1.17
C VAL A 197 -1.86 -3.29 1.44
N THR A 198 -1.93 -3.80 2.65
CA THR A 198 -1.20 -5.00 3.08
C THR A 198 -1.98 -5.77 4.15
N HIS A 199 -1.66 -7.03 4.35
CA HIS A 199 -2.10 -7.81 5.50
C HIS A 199 -1.01 -7.89 6.60
N ASP A 200 0.17 -7.33 6.34
CA ASP A 200 1.32 -7.33 7.25
C ASP A 200 1.36 -6.01 8.04
N VAL A 201 1.18 -6.11 9.36
CA VAL A 201 1.19 -4.95 10.27
C VAL A 201 2.60 -4.35 10.41
N ASP A 202 3.67 -5.18 10.28
CA ASP A 202 5.04 -4.67 10.27
C ASP A 202 5.29 -3.74 9.09
N GLU A 203 4.88 -4.14 7.89
CA GLU A 203 4.96 -3.30 6.69
C GLU A 203 4.20 -1.99 6.88
N ALA A 204 2.97 -2.09 7.38
CA ALA A 204 2.10 -0.94 7.54
C ALA A 204 2.68 0.09 8.50
N VAL A 205 3.20 -0.35 9.64
CA VAL A 205 3.80 0.53 10.65
C VAL A 205 5.16 1.05 10.18
N PHE A 206 5.91 0.25 9.42
CA PHE A 206 7.22 0.66 8.90
C PHE A 206 7.11 1.75 7.83
N LEU A 207 6.08 1.73 7.00
CA LEU A 207 5.94 2.63 5.84
C LEU A 207 4.99 3.80 6.10
N GLY A 208 3.84 3.58 6.73
CA GLY A 208 2.77 4.58 6.81
C GLY A 208 2.93 5.62 7.90
N ASP A 209 2.64 6.88 7.62
CA ASP A 209 2.49 7.93 8.63
C ASP A 209 1.25 7.69 9.51
N ARG A 210 0.21 7.10 8.91
CA ARG A 210 -0.96 6.56 9.60
C ARG A 210 -1.27 5.15 9.08
N VAL A 211 -1.76 4.31 10.00
CA VAL A 211 -2.26 2.97 9.69
C VAL A 211 -3.79 2.96 9.87
N VAL A 212 -4.49 2.71 8.79
CA VAL A 212 -5.94 2.52 8.76
C VAL A 212 -6.24 1.05 8.99
N VAL A 213 -6.82 0.72 10.13
CA VAL A 213 -7.20 -0.66 10.49
C VAL A 213 -8.62 -0.93 10.02
N MET A 214 -8.79 -1.88 9.11
CA MET A 214 -10.09 -2.29 8.58
C MET A 214 -10.58 -3.58 9.24
N GLN A 215 -11.88 -3.62 9.51
CA GLN A 215 -12.59 -4.84 9.92
C GLN A 215 -13.42 -5.40 8.75
N PRO A 216 -13.65 -6.73 8.70
CA PRO A 216 -14.44 -7.38 7.65
C PRO A 216 -15.95 -7.40 7.95
N HIS A 217 -16.75 -7.74 6.92
CA HIS A 217 -18.16 -8.16 6.97
C HIS A 217 -19.19 -7.17 7.53
N PRO A 218 -19.42 -6.03 6.88
CA PRO A 218 -18.74 -5.43 5.73
C PRO A 218 -17.45 -4.71 6.13
N GLY A 219 -16.61 -4.42 5.14
CA GLY A 219 -15.38 -3.64 5.35
C GLY A 219 -15.70 -2.25 5.87
N ARG A 220 -15.21 -1.93 7.06
CA ARG A 220 -15.31 -0.61 7.70
C ARG A 220 -13.95 -0.23 8.30
N ILE A 221 -13.73 1.05 8.48
CA ILE A 221 -12.59 1.51 9.27
C ILE A 221 -12.90 1.28 10.75
N LYS A 222 -12.09 0.44 11.40
CA LYS A 222 -12.18 0.18 12.85
C LYS A 222 -11.57 1.35 13.62
N ARG A 223 -10.35 1.75 13.26
CA ARG A 223 -9.63 2.91 13.80
C ARG A 223 -8.50 3.34 12.86
N ILE A 224 -7.97 4.52 13.11
CA ILE A 224 -6.79 5.06 12.42
C ILE A 224 -5.72 5.33 13.49
N VAL A 225 -4.52 4.78 13.29
CA VAL A 225 -3.40 4.88 14.22
C VAL A 225 -2.32 5.75 13.60
N SER A 226 -1.91 6.82 14.27
CA SER A 226 -0.77 7.64 13.85
C SER A 226 0.54 6.95 14.23
N VAL A 227 1.54 7.06 13.35
CA VAL A 227 2.89 6.53 13.57
C VAL A 227 3.87 7.71 13.65
N PRO A 228 4.03 8.36 14.82
CA PRO A 228 4.82 9.57 15.00
C PRO A 228 6.33 9.26 15.09
N VAL A 229 6.83 8.51 14.11
CA VAL A 229 8.25 8.15 13.95
C VAL A 229 8.71 8.68 12.60
N GLU A 230 9.73 9.53 12.62
CA GLU A 230 10.25 10.17 11.42
C GLU A 230 10.86 9.16 10.42
N HIS A 231 10.81 9.49 9.15
CA HIS A 231 11.47 8.75 8.06
C HIS A 231 12.89 9.32 7.77
N PRO A 232 13.84 8.50 7.34
CA PRO A 232 13.73 7.06 7.11
C PRO A 232 13.69 6.28 8.43
N ARG A 233 12.72 5.38 8.55
CA ARG A 233 12.56 4.54 9.75
C ARG A 233 13.57 3.42 9.78
N LYS A 234 13.96 3.03 11.00
CA LYS A 234 14.80 1.86 11.28
C LYS A 234 13.93 0.77 11.91
N ARG A 235 14.12 -0.47 11.47
CA ARG A 235 13.29 -1.61 11.93
C ARG A 235 13.46 -1.92 13.41
N GLU A 236 14.61 -1.56 13.98
CA GLU A 236 14.97 -1.77 15.38
C GLU A 236 14.34 -0.72 16.32
N ASP A 237 13.61 0.28 15.78
CA ASP A 237 12.98 1.30 16.62
C ASP A 237 11.84 0.70 17.45
N ILE A 238 12.03 0.68 18.78
CA ILE A 238 11.07 0.11 19.73
C ILE A 238 9.68 0.76 19.64
N ARG A 239 9.59 2.03 19.21
CA ARG A 239 8.31 2.73 19.06
C ARG A 239 7.47 2.06 17.96
N LEU A 240 8.07 1.61 16.85
CA LEU A 240 7.38 0.87 15.80
C LEU A 240 6.86 -0.47 16.32
N THR A 241 7.69 -1.19 17.11
CA THR A 241 7.28 -2.47 17.72
C THR A 241 6.08 -2.28 18.66
N ASN A 242 6.06 -1.23 19.46
CA ASN A 242 4.95 -0.94 20.36
C ASN A 242 3.65 -0.61 19.60
N ILE A 243 3.74 0.21 18.56
CA ILE A 243 2.58 0.54 17.71
C ILE A 243 2.07 -0.70 16.97
N LYS A 244 2.98 -1.55 16.44
CA LYS A 244 2.62 -2.82 15.83
C LYS A 244 1.84 -3.71 16.81
N ASN A 245 2.36 -3.90 18.02
CA ASN A 245 1.74 -4.75 19.03
C ASN A 245 0.34 -4.23 19.40
N ASP A 246 0.17 -2.90 19.52
CA ASP A 246 -1.12 -2.27 19.74
C ASP A 246 -2.12 -2.54 18.59
N ILE A 247 -1.66 -2.47 17.33
CA ILE A 247 -2.50 -2.78 16.17
C ILE A 247 -2.85 -4.28 16.10
N LEU A 248 -1.91 -5.17 16.46
CA LEU A 248 -2.16 -6.62 16.44
C LEU A 248 -3.28 -7.03 17.38
N LEU A 249 -3.51 -6.30 18.48
CA LEU A 249 -4.65 -6.54 19.37
C LEU A 249 -6.00 -6.42 18.66
N ASP A 250 -6.09 -5.64 17.58
CA ASP A 250 -7.33 -5.51 16.80
C ASP A 250 -7.69 -6.78 16.03
N PHE A 251 -6.73 -7.66 15.77
CA PHE A 251 -6.88 -8.90 15.01
C PHE A 251 -6.91 -10.15 15.90
N THR A 252 -6.59 -10.02 17.20
CA THR A 252 -6.73 -11.11 18.16
C THR A 252 -8.17 -11.22 18.60
N ASP A 253 -8.78 -12.39 18.37
CA ASP A 253 -10.08 -12.73 18.95
C ASP A 253 -9.88 -13.09 20.43
N PRO A 254 -10.44 -12.33 21.39
CA PRO A 254 -10.26 -12.61 22.82
C PRO A 254 -10.72 -14.01 23.23
N LEU A 255 -11.59 -14.66 22.43
CA LEU A 255 -12.11 -16.00 22.68
C LEU A 255 -11.23 -17.13 22.13
N LYS A 256 -10.26 -16.83 21.26
CA LYS A 256 -9.36 -17.84 20.65
C LYS A 256 -8.03 -18.01 21.35
N HIS A 257 -7.64 -17.08 22.18
CA HIS A 257 -6.46 -17.17 23.02
C HIS A 257 -6.86 -16.93 24.46
N PRO A 258 -7.20 -17.99 25.23
CA PRO A 258 -7.26 -17.86 26.68
C PRO A 258 -5.88 -17.35 27.10
N VAL A 259 -5.86 -16.21 27.79
CA VAL A 259 -4.66 -15.70 28.44
C VAL A 259 -4.14 -16.87 29.27
N LEU A 260 -2.99 -17.44 28.90
CA LEU A 260 -2.25 -18.33 29.77
C LEU A 260 -1.86 -17.45 30.97
N GLU A 261 -2.68 -17.49 32.01
CA GLU A 261 -2.27 -17.00 33.32
C GLU A 261 -1.03 -17.80 33.69
N LEU A 262 0.12 -17.17 33.54
CA LEU A 262 1.36 -17.69 34.12
C LEU A 262 1.10 -17.74 35.62
N GLN A 263 0.73 -18.92 36.10
CA GLN A 263 0.74 -19.16 37.55
C GLN A 263 2.16 -18.86 38.01
N PRO A 264 2.33 -18.11 39.09
CA PRO A 264 3.64 -17.86 39.66
C PRO A 264 4.20 -19.22 40.09
N THR A 265 5.16 -19.74 39.32
CA THR A 265 5.91 -20.90 39.72
C THR A 265 6.68 -20.54 40.97
N HIS A 266 6.32 -21.13 42.10
CA HIS A 266 7.09 -21.05 43.32
C HIS A 266 8.49 -21.63 43.07
N PHE A 267 9.49 -20.80 43.10
CA PHE A 267 10.92 -21.13 43.00
C PHE A 267 11.46 -21.95 44.17
N SER A 268 10.62 -22.64 44.94
CA SER A 268 11.02 -23.39 46.15
C SER A 268 11.44 -24.85 45.93
N ASP A 269 11.30 -25.41 44.68
CA ASP A 269 11.48 -26.87 44.50
C ASP A 269 12.79 -27.31 43.82
N TYR A 270 13.73 -26.42 43.61
CA TYR A 270 15.06 -26.83 43.13
C TYR A 270 16.02 -26.97 44.32
N ARG A 271 16.01 -28.14 44.96
CA ARG A 271 17.12 -28.58 45.83
C ARG A 271 18.25 -29.04 44.93
N PHE A 272 19.33 -28.28 44.89
CA PHE A 272 20.60 -28.76 44.37
C PHE A 272 21.19 -29.72 45.40
N SER A 273 21.26 -31.04 45.07
CA SER A 273 22.10 -31.99 45.77
C SER A 273 23.48 -31.99 45.14
N TRP A 274 24.46 -31.77 45.97
CA TRP A 274 25.88 -31.87 45.64
C TRP A 274 26.31 -33.34 45.61
#